data_d9144dab99ab208c0a7ef07ffa12590e
#
_entry.id   d9144dab99ab208c0a7ef07ffa12590e
#
_cell.length_a   1.000
_cell.length_b   1.000
_cell.length_c   1.000
_cell.angle_alpha   90.00
_cell.angle_beta   90.00
_cell.angle_gamma   90.00
#
_symmetry.space_group_name_H-M   'P 1'
#
loop_
_entity.id
_entity.type
_entity.pdbx_description
1 polymer ?
#
loop_
_entity_poly.entity_id
_entity_poly.type
_entity_poly.pdbx_seq_one_letter_code
_entity_poly.pdbx_strand_id
1 'polypeptide(L)'
;MGLERICFKNDRVLAREALFFCPETQQSSELSVKLGCDLGRGDAVETRNYERTSIPGLFVAGDASRRVQFAIVAAAEGAMAAVGINTELWKEDTA
;
A
#
# COMPACT_ATOMS: atom_id res chain seq x y z
N MET A 1 -24.72 14.34 -13.56
CA MET A 1 -25.02 12.94 -13.92
C MET A 1 -24.75 12.08 -12.69
N GLY A 2 -25.73 11.30 -12.27
CA GLY A 2 -25.63 10.44 -11.09
C GLY A 2 -25.88 8.97 -11.42
N LEU A 3 -25.56 8.11 -10.45
CA LEU A 3 -25.90 6.71 -10.51
C LEU A 3 -27.42 6.56 -10.38
N GLU A 4 -28.06 5.77 -11.22
CA GLU A 4 -29.49 5.50 -11.18
C GLU A 4 -29.79 4.05 -10.79
N ARG A 5 -28.95 3.13 -11.21
CA ARG A 5 -29.15 1.70 -10.98
C ARG A 5 -27.86 0.92 -11.11
N ILE A 6 -27.85 -0.24 -10.48
CA ILE A 6 -26.78 -1.23 -10.58
C ILE A 6 -27.31 -2.43 -11.37
N CYS A 7 -26.62 -2.78 -12.46
CA CYS A 7 -26.96 -3.93 -13.28
C CYS A 7 -25.99 -5.07 -12.96
N PHE A 8 -26.51 -6.21 -12.56
CA PHE A 8 -25.72 -7.40 -12.27
C PHE A 8 -25.56 -8.27 -13.52
N LYS A 9 -24.51 -9.09 -13.55
CA LYS A 9 -24.25 -10.00 -14.68
C LYS A 9 -25.36 -11.01 -14.96
N ASN A 10 -26.21 -11.30 -13.97
CA ASN A 10 -27.36 -12.19 -14.10
C ASN A 10 -28.66 -11.48 -14.51
N ASP A 11 -28.55 -10.31 -15.12
CA ASP A 11 -29.64 -9.44 -15.57
C ASP A 11 -30.53 -8.86 -14.44
N ARG A 12 -30.18 -9.07 -13.20
CA ARG A 12 -30.83 -8.38 -12.07
C ARG A 12 -30.45 -6.91 -12.07
N VAL A 13 -31.41 -6.07 -11.70
CA VAL A 13 -31.24 -4.62 -11.61
C VAL A 13 -31.65 -4.15 -10.22
N LEU A 14 -30.86 -3.27 -9.64
CA LEU A 14 -31.11 -2.67 -8.35
C LEU A 14 -31.03 -1.14 -8.48
N ALA A 15 -32.17 -0.45 -8.23
CA ALA A 15 -32.21 1.00 -8.24
C ALA A 15 -31.50 1.55 -7.00
N ARG A 16 -30.41 2.31 -7.21
CA ARG A 16 -29.64 2.98 -6.15
C ARG A 16 -29.01 4.23 -6.70
N GLU A 17 -28.85 5.24 -5.84
CA GLU A 17 -28.23 6.52 -6.18
C GLU A 17 -26.75 6.58 -5.80
N ALA A 18 -26.31 5.69 -4.93
CA ALA A 18 -24.92 5.62 -4.48
C ALA A 18 -24.48 4.16 -4.34
N LEU A 19 -23.20 3.93 -4.61
CA LEU A 19 -22.55 2.63 -4.47
C LEU A 19 -21.21 2.82 -3.75
N PHE A 20 -21.04 2.09 -2.65
CA PHE A 20 -19.75 1.96 -1.96
C PHE A 20 -19.25 0.54 -2.18
N PHE A 21 -18.03 0.40 -2.64
CA PHE A 21 -17.43 -0.91 -2.89
C PHE A 21 -15.94 -0.90 -2.54
N CYS A 22 -15.42 -2.06 -2.22
CA CYS A 22 -14.02 -2.26 -1.89
C CYS A 22 -13.41 -3.27 -2.87
N PRO A 23 -12.83 -2.79 -3.97
CA PRO A 23 -12.20 -3.67 -4.95
C PRO A 23 -10.89 -4.25 -4.43
N GLU A 24 -10.38 -5.25 -5.12
CA GLU A 24 -9.02 -5.73 -4.89
C GLU A 24 -8.01 -4.62 -5.21
N THR A 25 -6.91 -4.64 -4.49
CA THR A 25 -5.81 -3.68 -4.67
C THR A 25 -4.69 -4.28 -5.50
N GLN A 26 -4.00 -3.43 -6.24
CA GLN A 26 -2.79 -3.77 -6.97
C GLN A 26 -1.80 -2.62 -6.90
N GLN A 27 -0.52 -2.91 -7.08
CA GLN A 27 0.50 -1.87 -7.15
C GLN A 27 0.30 -1.00 -8.40
N SER A 28 0.34 0.33 -8.24
CA SER A 28 0.27 1.28 -9.37
C SER A 28 1.57 1.35 -10.14
N SER A 29 2.67 0.91 -9.55
CA SER A 29 4.01 0.90 -10.13
C SER A 29 4.64 -0.48 -9.99
N GLU A 30 5.39 -0.90 -10.98
CA GLU A 30 6.18 -2.13 -10.94
C GLU A 30 7.53 -1.96 -10.23
N LEU A 31 7.83 -0.78 -9.71
CA LEU A 31 9.15 -0.46 -9.15
C LEU A 31 9.54 -1.40 -8.01
N SER A 32 8.62 -1.67 -7.08
CA SER A 32 8.88 -2.56 -5.95
C SER A 32 9.20 -3.98 -6.39
N VAL A 33 8.48 -4.49 -7.37
CA VAL A 33 8.71 -5.83 -7.95
C VAL A 33 10.04 -5.86 -8.69
N LYS A 34 10.34 -4.84 -9.50
CA LYS A 34 11.62 -4.72 -10.22
C LYS A 34 12.82 -4.67 -9.29
N LEU A 35 12.66 -4.10 -8.10
CA LEU A 35 13.69 -4.06 -7.06
C LEU A 35 13.78 -5.35 -6.24
N GLY A 36 12.90 -6.30 -6.47
CA GLY A 36 12.93 -7.62 -5.83
C GLY A 36 12.15 -7.72 -4.52
N CYS A 37 11.27 -6.77 -4.23
CA CYS A 37 10.43 -6.83 -3.03
C CYS A 37 9.45 -8.00 -3.07
N ASP A 38 9.25 -8.61 -1.91
CA ASP A 38 8.19 -9.59 -1.73
C ASP A 38 6.84 -8.89 -1.61
N LEU A 39 5.84 -9.44 -2.28
CA LEU A 39 4.47 -8.98 -2.19
C LEU A 39 3.65 -9.96 -1.35
N GLY A 40 2.88 -9.42 -0.44
CA GLY A 40 1.94 -10.16 0.36
C GLY A 40 0.52 -10.09 -0.19
N ARG A 41 -0.42 -10.27 0.70
CA ARG A 41 -1.84 -10.29 0.39
C ARG A 41 -2.32 -8.94 -0.18
N GLY A 42 -3.05 -8.98 -1.31
CA GLY A 42 -3.55 -7.78 -1.99
C GLY A 42 -2.44 -6.96 -2.65
N ASP A 43 -1.39 -7.62 -3.10
CA ASP A 43 -0.21 -7.03 -3.74
C ASP A 43 0.50 -5.96 -2.90
N ALA A 44 0.27 -5.93 -1.59
CA ALA A 44 1.00 -5.04 -0.69
C ALA A 44 2.46 -5.49 -0.56
N VAL A 45 3.39 -4.55 -0.59
CA VAL A 45 4.81 -4.86 -0.33
C VAL A 45 4.97 -5.32 1.11
N GLU A 46 5.61 -6.45 1.32
CA GLU A 46 5.90 -6.94 2.66
C GLU A 46 6.98 -6.11 3.34
N THR A 47 6.66 -5.58 4.51
CA THR A 47 7.58 -4.78 5.32
C THR A 47 7.69 -5.33 6.74
N ARG A 48 8.80 -5.04 7.38
CA ARG A 48 9.11 -5.37 8.78
C ARG A 48 9.19 -4.08 9.61
N ASN A 49 9.77 -4.17 10.79
CA ASN A 49 9.95 -3.02 11.67
C ASN A 49 10.59 -1.83 10.95
N TYR A 50 10.07 -0.63 11.19
CA TYR A 50 10.49 0.62 10.57
C TYR A 50 10.37 0.59 9.03
N GLU A 51 9.36 -0.09 8.51
CA GLU A 51 9.00 -0.15 7.10
C GLU A 51 10.11 -0.69 6.17
N ARG A 52 11.00 -1.52 6.72
CA ARG A 52 12.04 -2.20 5.94
C ARG A 52 11.45 -3.27 5.06
N THR A 53 11.89 -3.35 3.82
CA THR A 53 11.60 -4.47 2.93
C THR A 53 12.63 -5.60 3.13
N SER A 54 12.48 -6.68 2.38
CA SER A 54 13.48 -7.76 2.32
C SER A 54 14.79 -7.31 1.62
N ILE A 55 14.75 -6.20 0.91
CA ILE A 55 15.91 -5.66 0.19
C ILE A 55 16.63 -4.65 1.08
N PRO A 56 17.92 -4.87 1.41
CA PRO A 56 18.68 -3.93 2.22
C PRO A 56 18.69 -2.53 1.63
N GLY A 57 18.45 -1.52 2.47
CA GLY A 57 18.43 -0.11 2.06
C GLY A 57 17.14 0.34 1.38
N LEU A 58 16.17 -0.54 1.19
CA LEU A 58 14.88 -0.23 0.58
C LEU A 58 13.77 -0.25 1.63
N PHE A 59 13.03 0.84 1.69
CA PHE A 59 11.89 1.03 2.60
C PHE A 59 10.65 1.34 1.79
N VAL A 60 9.50 0.85 2.22
CA VAL A 60 8.21 1.12 1.60
C VAL A 60 7.20 1.46 2.69
N ALA A 61 6.53 2.58 2.56
CA ALA A 61 5.56 3.08 3.53
C ALA A 61 4.26 3.50 2.85
N GLY A 62 3.18 3.49 3.61
CA GLY A 62 1.88 3.94 3.14
C GLY A 62 1.11 2.86 2.38
N ASP A 63 0.28 3.29 1.46
CA ASP A 63 -0.68 2.43 0.77
C ASP A 63 -0.03 1.28 -0.01
N ALA A 64 1.21 1.47 -0.45
CA ALA A 64 1.96 0.44 -1.17
C ALA A 64 2.30 -0.78 -0.31
N SER A 65 2.34 -0.63 1.02
CA SER A 65 2.68 -1.71 1.95
C SER A 65 1.54 -2.09 2.90
N ARG A 66 0.38 -1.45 2.79
CA ARG A 66 -0.75 -1.68 3.69
C ARG A 66 -2.06 -1.97 2.96
N ARG A 67 -2.85 -2.85 3.57
CA ARG A 67 -4.23 -3.11 3.13
C ARG A 67 -5.21 -2.08 3.69
N VAL A 68 -4.94 -1.55 4.87
CA VAL A 68 -5.69 -0.44 5.46
C VAL A 68 -5.07 0.85 4.98
N GLN A 69 -5.76 1.53 4.06
CA GLN A 69 -5.24 2.66 3.31
C GLN A 69 -5.84 3.97 3.84
N PHE A 70 -5.38 4.38 5.01
CA PHE A 70 -5.75 5.66 5.64
C PHE A 70 -4.60 6.65 5.55
N ALA A 71 -4.93 7.92 5.30
CA ALA A 71 -3.94 8.98 5.20
C ALA A 71 -3.09 9.12 6.47
N ILE A 72 -3.70 8.98 7.63
CA ILE A 72 -2.98 9.06 8.92
C ILE A 72 -2.03 7.87 9.11
N VAL A 73 -2.40 6.68 8.66
CA VAL A 73 -1.53 5.49 8.69
C VAL A 73 -0.35 5.69 7.76
N ALA A 74 -0.58 6.17 6.54
CA ALA A 74 0.48 6.46 5.59
C ALA A 74 1.48 7.49 6.13
N ALA A 75 1.00 8.54 6.79
CA ALA A 75 1.84 9.56 7.42
C ALA A 75 2.69 8.98 8.57
N ALA A 76 2.08 8.17 9.43
CA ALA A 76 2.78 7.51 10.54
C ALA A 76 3.88 6.56 10.03
N GLU A 77 3.58 5.78 9.03
CA GLU A 77 4.56 4.86 8.42
C GLU A 77 5.69 5.61 7.74
N GLY A 78 5.42 6.73 7.08
CA GLY A 78 6.46 7.60 6.52
C GLY A 78 7.42 8.10 7.60
N ALA A 79 6.89 8.50 8.74
CA ALA A 79 7.72 8.90 9.89
C ALA A 79 8.56 7.73 10.43
N MET A 80 7.99 6.54 10.54
CA MET A 80 8.71 5.34 10.98
C MET A 80 9.81 4.94 9.99
N ALA A 81 9.53 5.00 8.70
CA ALA A 81 10.53 4.75 7.67
C ALA A 81 11.70 5.74 7.77
N ALA A 82 11.41 7.02 7.97
CA ALA A 82 12.44 8.05 8.13
C ALA A 82 13.37 7.76 9.32
N VAL A 83 12.82 7.33 10.45
CA VAL A 83 13.60 6.90 11.61
C VAL A 83 14.47 5.68 11.27
N GLY A 84 13.92 4.71 10.58
CA GLY A 84 14.66 3.52 10.15
C GLY A 84 15.82 3.86 9.22
N ILE A 85 15.57 4.66 8.21
CA ILE A 85 16.60 5.12 7.25
C ILE A 85 17.70 5.88 7.97
N ASN A 86 17.34 6.87 8.79
CA ASN A 86 18.32 7.65 9.54
C ASN A 86 19.20 6.77 10.43
N THR A 87 18.60 5.80 11.10
CA THR A 87 19.34 4.87 11.96
C THR A 87 20.34 4.02 11.17
N GLU A 88 19.96 3.55 10.00
CA GLU A 88 20.86 2.76 9.15
C GLU A 88 22.02 3.60 8.61
N LEU A 89 21.73 4.79 8.09
CA LEU A 89 22.75 5.69 7.60
C LEU A 89 23.74 6.10 8.69
N TRP A 90 23.23 6.39 9.89
CA TRP A 90 24.10 6.72 11.02
C TRP A 90 25.03 5.57 11.40
N LYS A 91 24.54 4.33 11.37
CA LYS A 91 25.39 3.15 11.62
C LYS A 91 26.46 2.96 10.54
N GLU A 92 26.13 3.19 9.29
CA GLU A 92 27.09 3.12 8.18
C GLU A 92 28.17 4.18 8.34
N ASP A 93 27.80 5.42 8.67
CA ASP A 93 28.73 6.55 8.80
C ASP A 93 29.65 6.42 10.03
N THR A 94 29.23 5.68 11.04
CA THR A 94 30.00 5.53 12.31
C THR A 94 30.67 4.17 12.48
N ALA A 95 30.51 3.30 11.50
CA ALA A 95 31.11 1.96 11.50
C ALA A 95 32.62 1.97 11.22
#